data_1a9f95f122da3ff8bb8c536f478e1348
#
_entry.id   1a9f95f122da3ff8bb8c536f478e1348
#
_cell.length_a   1.000
_cell.length_b   1.000
_cell.length_c   1.000
_cell.angle_alpha   90.00
_cell.angle_beta   90.00
_cell.angle_gamma   90.00
#
_symmetry.space_group_name_H-M   'P 1'
#
loop_
_entity.id
_entity.type
_entity.pdbx_description
1 polymer ?
#
loop_
_entity_poly.entity_id
_entity_poly.type
_entity_poly.pdbx_seq_one_letter_code
_entity_poly.pdbx_strand_id
1 'polypeptide(L)'
;MTKRLIQLIALCLLFSCKDNNQKTTYKSASSGNINSLLVVIDNALWTGRVGDALRENLGGEIYGLPQIEPQFDLRQVPTAVFSDFVRLNRTVLKIQISDETGIKYYKDPYATPQKMAIISGPDRQTLIDLIELNAATLVSSFKSLEFKEKQRRIDKALFNTSRIETALNIKIRFSSVYRIAKEKEDFFWIRRDTKTGSLNLLLYNLPIQNFESTDAFSDYVMRKRDSIAKQFVPGPLKGNYMTTETAYTPFFVLRDMSNVTALETRSLWKIEDAFMSGPFVNFCFVDKTNRRLFVAEGFVYAPSESKRDYMFELETMMRSISVQ
;
A
#
# COMPACT_ATOMS: atom_id res chain seq x y z
N MET A 1 69.56 24.91 9.95
CA MET A 1 68.48 23.85 10.06
C MET A 1 67.17 24.36 10.59
N THR A 2 67.15 25.34 11.45
CA THR A 2 65.93 25.90 12.11
C THR A 2 64.96 26.64 11.19
N LYS A 3 65.39 27.38 10.16
CA LYS A 3 64.48 28.07 9.21
C LYS A 3 63.68 27.16 8.30
N ARG A 4 64.23 26.00 7.91
CA ARG A 4 63.49 25.01 7.09
C ARG A 4 62.45 24.20 7.88
N LEU A 5 62.70 24.04 9.20
CA LEU A 5 61.73 23.36 10.09
C LEU A 5 60.49 24.23 10.35
N ILE A 6 60.70 25.57 10.51
CA ILE A 6 59.61 26.54 10.70
C ILE A 6 58.74 26.65 9.43
N GLN A 7 59.32 26.58 8.23
CA GLN A 7 58.56 26.58 6.96
C GLN A 7 57.74 25.30 6.77
N LEU A 8 58.20 24.13 7.24
CA LEU A 8 57.44 22.87 7.18
C LEU A 8 56.25 22.87 8.15
N ILE A 9 56.41 23.46 9.35
CA ILE A 9 55.33 23.60 10.34
C ILE A 9 54.24 24.60 9.87
N ALA A 10 54.66 25.68 9.20
CA ALA A 10 53.70 26.66 8.65
C ALA A 10 52.87 26.08 7.47
N LEU A 11 53.38 25.10 6.72
CA LEU A 11 52.66 24.46 5.62
C LEU A 11 51.63 23.42 6.11
N CYS A 12 51.82 22.83 7.29
CA CYS A 12 50.87 21.90 7.91
C CYS A 12 49.61 22.57 8.50
N LEU A 13 49.63 23.87 8.72
CA LEU A 13 48.48 24.62 9.27
C LEU A 13 47.45 25.05 8.21
N LEU A 14 47.72 24.81 6.92
CA LEU A 14 46.80 25.17 5.83
C LEU A 14 45.85 24.02 5.40
N PHE A 15 46.01 22.82 5.97
CA PHE A 15 45.02 21.76 5.85
C PHE A 15 43.97 21.85 6.98
N SER A 16 43.36 23.03 7.13
CA SER A 16 42.12 23.15 7.85
C SER A 16 41.07 22.40 7.05
N CYS A 17 40.69 21.20 7.52
CA CYS A 17 39.55 20.48 7.03
C CYS A 17 38.36 21.45 6.96
N LYS A 18 37.84 21.69 5.75
CA LYS A 18 36.46 22.14 5.59
C LYS A 18 35.58 21.05 6.16
N ASP A 19 35.24 21.18 7.43
CA ASP A 19 34.10 20.46 7.99
C ASP A 19 32.88 20.87 7.17
N ASN A 20 32.55 20.05 6.19
CA ASN A 20 31.24 20.04 5.62
C ASN A 20 30.27 19.47 6.69
N ASN A 21 30.11 20.20 7.77
CA ASN A 21 29.03 20.05 8.72
C ASN A 21 27.72 20.39 7.98
N GLN A 22 27.27 19.52 7.09
CA GLN A 22 25.83 19.38 6.84
C GLN A 22 25.25 19.04 8.20
N LYS A 23 24.75 20.06 8.92
CA LYS A 23 23.87 19.87 10.07
C LYS A 23 22.74 18.98 9.61
N THR A 24 22.87 17.67 9.81
CA THR A 24 21.77 16.75 9.67
C THR A 24 20.76 17.16 10.74
N THR A 25 19.84 18.04 10.36
CA THR A 25 18.77 18.48 11.26
C THR A 25 17.96 17.22 11.56
N TYR A 26 18.10 16.69 12.76
CA TYR A 26 17.35 15.54 13.21
C TYR A 26 15.85 15.87 13.13
N LYS A 27 15.11 15.15 12.28
CA LYS A 27 13.67 15.29 12.19
C LYS A 27 13.01 14.23 13.04
N SER A 28 11.99 14.61 13.77
CA SER A 28 11.16 13.69 14.56
C SER A 28 10.56 12.60 13.67
N ALA A 29 10.35 11.43 14.24
CA ALA A 29 9.61 10.38 13.54
C ALA A 29 8.16 10.83 13.27
N SER A 30 7.64 10.51 12.08
CA SER A 30 6.26 10.80 11.76
C SER A 30 5.29 9.93 12.55
N SER A 31 4.08 10.44 12.78
CA SER A 31 2.99 9.80 13.51
C SER A 31 1.78 9.51 12.61
N GLY A 32 0.79 8.83 13.16
CA GLY A 32 -0.49 8.54 12.52
C GLY A 32 -0.68 7.06 12.16
N ASN A 33 -1.97 6.68 12.08
CA ASN A 33 -2.37 5.36 11.64
C ASN A 33 -2.10 5.19 10.14
N ILE A 34 -2.03 3.96 9.67
CA ILE A 34 -2.00 3.66 8.24
C ILE A 34 -3.32 4.13 7.62
N ASN A 35 -3.25 4.65 6.41
CA ASN A 35 -4.39 5.18 5.65
C ASN A 35 -5.15 6.34 6.34
N SER A 36 -4.52 7.06 7.29
CA SER A 36 -5.08 8.28 7.85
C SER A 36 -4.46 9.49 7.18
N LEU A 37 -5.27 10.40 6.64
CA LEU A 37 -4.84 11.64 5.98
C LEU A 37 -5.29 12.84 6.81
N LEU A 38 -4.31 13.61 7.30
CA LEU A 38 -4.60 14.88 7.98
C LEU A 38 -4.92 15.95 6.94
N VAL A 39 -6.11 16.52 7.00
CA VAL A 39 -6.56 17.62 6.14
C VAL A 39 -6.53 18.92 6.95
N VAL A 40 -5.61 19.79 6.61
CA VAL A 40 -5.46 21.13 7.21
C VAL A 40 -6.26 22.11 6.37
N ILE A 41 -7.42 22.52 6.87
CA ILE A 41 -8.39 23.31 6.12
C ILE A 41 -9.28 24.10 7.09
N ASP A 42 -9.64 25.32 6.73
CA ASP A 42 -10.55 26.13 7.51
C ASP A 42 -11.97 25.54 7.56
N ASN A 43 -12.64 25.65 8.70
CA ASN A 43 -13.95 25.05 8.93
C ASN A 43 -14.98 25.44 7.84
N ALA A 44 -14.99 26.69 7.39
CA ALA A 44 -15.92 27.18 6.37
C ALA A 44 -15.70 26.55 4.97
N LEU A 45 -14.50 26.06 4.68
CA LEU A 45 -14.20 25.29 3.48
C LEU A 45 -14.53 23.81 3.67
N TRP A 46 -14.26 23.28 4.88
CA TRP A 46 -14.50 21.87 5.22
C TRP A 46 -15.98 21.49 5.25
N THR A 47 -16.84 22.38 5.80
CA THR A 47 -18.29 22.16 5.86
C THR A 47 -19.03 22.44 4.56
N GLY A 48 -18.34 22.97 3.53
CA GLY A 48 -18.89 23.31 2.24
C GLY A 48 -18.42 22.37 1.12
N ARG A 49 -18.70 22.73 -0.12
CA ARG A 49 -18.42 21.96 -1.36
C ARG A 49 -16.95 21.53 -1.51
N VAL A 50 -16.00 22.31 -1.00
CA VAL A 50 -14.57 21.92 -1.01
C VAL A 50 -14.35 20.68 -0.13
N GLY A 51 -14.97 20.65 1.06
CA GLY A 51 -14.92 19.48 1.93
C GLY A 51 -15.65 18.27 1.34
N ASP A 52 -16.76 18.48 0.60
CA ASP A 52 -17.45 17.41 -0.13
C ASP A 52 -16.55 16.82 -1.20
N ALA A 53 -15.92 17.65 -2.03
CA ALA A 53 -14.97 17.21 -3.05
C ALA A 53 -13.80 16.39 -2.45
N LEU A 54 -13.28 16.78 -1.27
CA LEU A 54 -12.25 16.01 -0.56
C LEU A 54 -12.77 14.65 -0.10
N ARG A 55 -13.98 14.59 0.48
CA ARG A 55 -14.60 13.33 0.93
C ARG A 55 -14.88 12.38 -0.22
N GLU A 56 -15.41 12.87 -1.33
CA GLU A 56 -15.71 12.08 -2.52
C GLU A 56 -14.44 11.55 -3.19
N ASN A 57 -13.40 12.36 -3.32
CA ASN A 57 -12.21 12.01 -4.10
C ASN A 57 -11.11 11.31 -3.28
N LEU A 58 -10.85 11.75 -2.05
CA LEU A 58 -9.79 11.17 -1.21
C LEU A 58 -10.33 10.22 -0.14
N GLY A 59 -11.58 10.45 0.29
CA GLY A 59 -12.33 9.55 1.16
C GLY A 59 -13.18 8.54 0.40
N GLY A 60 -13.12 8.49 -0.93
CA GLY A 60 -13.92 7.59 -1.76
C GLY A 60 -13.71 6.12 -1.40
N GLU A 61 -14.65 5.27 -1.78
CA GLU A 61 -14.66 3.84 -1.46
C GLU A 61 -13.53 3.05 -2.12
N ILE A 62 -13.16 1.95 -1.48
CA ILE A 62 -12.26 0.95 -2.04
C ILE A 62 -13.08 -0.16 -2.68
N TYR A 63 -12.86 -0.40 -3.98
CA TYR A 63 -13.49 -1.52 -4.68
C TYR A 63 -13.01 -2.88 -4.15
N GLY A 64 -13.92 -3.86 -4.16
CA GLY A 64 -13.63 -5.22 -3.73
C GLY A 64 -13.77 -5.43 -2.23
N LEU A 65 -14.39 -4.52 -1.50
CA LEU A 65 -14.76 -4.71 -0.10
C LEU A 65 -16.27 -4.97 0.03
N PRO A 66 -16.71 -5.84 0.95
CA PRO A 66 -18.12 -6.15 1.15
C PRO A 66 -18.91 -5.01 1.81
N GLN A 67 -18.22 -4.03 2.35
CA GLN A 67 -18.78 -2.83 2.98
C GLN A 67 -18.05 -1.62 2.41
N ILE A 68 -18.74 -0.48 2.36
CA ILE A 68 -18.15 0.80 1.95
C ILE A 68 -17.11 1.21 3.00
N GLU A 69 -15.85 1.19 2.61
CA GLU A 69 -14.74 1.67 3.45
C GLU A 69 -13.92 2.70 2.66
N PRO A 70 -13.57 3.85 3.28
CA PRO A 70 -12.89 4.92 2.58
C PRO A 70 -11.42 4.59 2.31
N GLN A 71 -10.87 5.15 1.22
CA GLN A 71 -9.45 5.02 0.89
C GLN A 71 -8.55 5.60 1.98
N PHE A 72 -8.96 6.73 2.57
CA PHE A 72 -8.31 7.37 3.72
C PHE A 72 -9.33 7.77 4.77
N ASP A 73 -8.96 7.60 6.03
CA ASP A 73 -9.64 8.28 7.13
C ASP A 73 -9.22 9.75 7.12
N LEU A 74 -10.11 10.63 6.63
CA LEU A 74 -9.87 12.06 6.58
C LEU A 74 -10.05 12.67 7.97
N ARG A 75 -8.99 13.28 8.50
CA ARG A 75 -8.98 13.95 9.81
C ARG A 75 -8.76 15.44 9.61
N GLN A 76 -9.81 16.22 9.78
CA GLN A 76 -9.74 17.67 9.60
C GLN A 76 -9.17 18.36 10.84
N VAL A 77 -8.32 19.38 10.58
CA VAL A 77 -7.91 20.37 11.57
C VAL A 77 -7.91 21.77 10.94
N PRO A 78 -8.35 22.82 11.69
CA PRO A 78 -8.22 24.20 11.23
C PRO A 78 -6.75 24.61 11.07
N THR A 79 -6.47 25.52 10.16
CA THR A 79 -5.12 26.02 9.89
C THR A 79 -4.42 26.55 11.16
N ALA A 80 -5.17 27.19 12.06
CA ALA A 80 -4.64 27.78 13.29
C ALA A 80 -4.03 26.75 14.27
N VAL A 81 -4.51 25.49 14.26
CA VAL A 81 -4.00 24.44 15.16
C VAL A 81 -2.96 23.53 14.50
N PHE A 82 -2.56 23.82 13.26
CA PHE A 82 -1.52 23.08 12.57
C PHE A 82 -0.14 23.50 13.08
N SER A 83 0.21 23.02 14.27
CA SER A 83 1.47 23.29 14.97
C SER A 83 1.98 22.02 15.69
N ASP A 84 3.16 22.11 16.28
CA ASP A 84 3.76 21.14 17.19
C ASP A 84 3.59 19.68 16.73
N PHE A 85 3.02 18.81 17.57
CA PHE A 85 2.82 17.39 17.28
C PHE A 85 1.83 17.14 16.13
N VAL A 86 0.91 18.08 15.85
CA VAL A 86 -0.04 17.95 14.71
C VAL A 86 0.70 17.95 13.39
N ARG A 87 1.82 18.69 13.28
CA ARG A 87 2.69 18.72 12.09
C ARG A 87 3.43 17.40 11.84
N LEU A 88 3.51 16.52 12.85
CA LEU A 88 4.22 15.25 12.73
C LEU A 88 3.41 14.16 12.02
N ASN A 89 2.15 14.41 11.64
CA ASN A 89 1.36 13.43 10.88
C ASN A 89 2.09 13.06 9.58
N ARG A 90 2.11 11.75 9.26
CA ARG A 90 2.86 11.21 8.12
C ARG A 90 2.36 11.71 6.78
N THR A 91 1.04 11.80 6.62
CA THR A 91 0.38 12.29 5.40
C THR A 91 -0.45 13.52 5.74
N VAL A 92 -0.16 14.63 5.06
CA VAL A 92 -0.80 15.93 5.32
C VAL A 92 -1.23 16.55 3.99
N LEU A 93 -2.48 16.95 3.90
CA LEU A 93 -3.02 17.75 2.82
C LEU A 93 -3.47 19.09 3.37
N LYS A 94 -2.87 20.19 2.91
CA LYS A 94 -3.30 21.55 3.28
C LYS A 94 -4.07 22.20 2.14
N ILE A 95 -5.20 22.79 2.46
CA ILE A 95 -6.04 23.54 1.53
C ILE A 95 -6.09 24.99 1.97
N GLN A 96 -5.84 25.92 1.07
CA GLN A 96 -5.84 27.36 1.40
C GLN A 96 -6.29 28.22 0.23
N ILE A 97 -7.01 29.30 0.55
CA ILE A 97 -7.27 30.41 -0.40
C ILE A 97 -5.97 31.20 -0.54
N SER A 98 -5.56 31.48 -1.77
CA SER A 98 -4.34 32.20 -2.10
C SER A 98 -4.35 32.67 -3.55
N ASP A 99 -3.68 33.76 -3.85
CA ASP A 99 -3.51 34.23 -5.25
C ASP A 99 -2.68 33.26 -6.11
N GLU A 100 -1.83 32.42 -5.46
CA GLU A 100 -1.15 31.33 -6.15
C GLU A 100 -2.11 30.18 -6.41
N THR A 101 -2.14 29.66 -7.64
CA THR A 101 -2.99 28.51 -8.01
C THR A 101 -2.12 27.28 -8.30
N GLY A 102 -2.50 26.13 -7.72
CA GLY A 102 -1.87 24.84 -8.03
C GLY A 102 -1.61 23.96 -6.82
N ILE A 103 -0.83 22.89 -7.06
CA ILE A 103 -0.48 21.90 -6.03
C ILE A 103 1.03 21.87 -5.85
N LYS A 104 1.50 22.02 -4.60
CA LYS A 104 2.91 21.90 -4.24
C LYS A 104 3.10 20.66 -3.35
N TYR A 105 4.11 19.84 -3.62
CA TYR A 105 4.43 18.65 -2.84
C TYR A 105 5.72 18.87 -2.05
N TYR A 106 5.72 18.40 -0.80
CA TYR A 106 6.87 18.48 0.11
C TYR A 106 7.18 17.10 0.69
N LYS A 107 8.46 16.75 0.69
CA LYS A 107 8.98 15.55 1.34
C LYS A 107 9.62 15.93 2.67
N ASP A 108 9.17 15.29 3.73
CA ASP A 108 9.73 15.43 5.09
C ASP A 108 9.84 16.89 5.59
N PRO A 109 8.80 17.77 5.44
CA PRO A 109 8.92 19.14 5.90
C PRO A 109 9.08 19.26 7.43
N TYR A 110 8.40 18.43 8.23
CA TYR A 110 8.38 18.52 9.70
C TYR A 110 8.80 17.22 10.39
N ALA A 111 8.58 16.07 9.76
CA ALA A 111 8.87 14.75 10.31
C ALA A 111 9.41 13.83 9.22
N THR A 112 9.93 12.66 9.60
CA THR A 112 10.39 11.67 8.61
C THR A 112 9.93 10.24 9.00
N PRO A 113 9.39 9.45 8.03
CA PRO A 113 9.00 9.83 6.67
C PRO A 113 7.70 10.65 6.66
N GLN A 114 7.62 11.71 5.86
CA GLN A 114 6.42 12.53 5.74
C GLN A 114 6.18 12.95 4.30
N LYS A 115 4.94 13.05 3.90
CA LYS A 115 4.52 13.68 2.65
C LYS A 115 3.43 14.70 2.93
N MET A 116 3.64 15.91 2.44
CA MET A 116 2.67 16.99 2.52
C MET A 116 2.38 17.50 1.12
N ALA A 117 1.11 17.72 0.82
CA ALA A 117 0.65 18.47 -0.35
C ALA A 117 -0.08 19.73 0.11
N ILE A 118 0.09 20.81 -0.64
CA ILE A 118 -0.65 22.06 -0.44
C ILE A 118 -1.38 22.36 -1.73
N ILE A 119 -2.71 22.50 -1.65
CA ILE A 119 -3.57 22.96 -2.74
C ILE A 119 -3.94 24.39 -2.46
N SER A 120 -3.66 25.29 -3.40
CA SER A 120 -3.93 26.72 -3.30
C SER A 120 -4.72 27.20 -4.49
N GLY A 121 -5.62 28.14 -4.31
CA GLY A 121 -6.38 28.82 -5.35
C GLY A 121 -7.09 30.05 -4.84
N PRO A 122 -7.48 31.00 -5.74
CA PRO A 122 -8.09 32.29 -5.33
C PRO A 122 -9.51 32.14 -4.79
N ASP A 123 -10.20 31.06 -5.13
CA ASP A 123 -11.59 30.84 -4.75
C ASP A 123 -11.92 29.35 -4.55
N ARG A 124 -13.13 29.08 -4.05
CA ARG A 124 -13.62 27.72 -3.74
C ARG A 124 -13.74 26.84 -4.99
N GLN A 125 -14.15 27.38 -6.13
CA GLN A 125 -14.33 26.59 -7.34
C GLN A 125 -12.99 26.11 -7.88
N THR A 126 -11.98 26.97 -7.92
CA THR A 126 -10.61 26.62 -8.29
C THR A 126 -10.06 25.50 -7.41
N LEU A 127 -10.32 25.54 -6.09
CA LEU A 127 -9.89 24.47 -5.17
C LEU A 127 -10.58 23.14 -5.48
N ILE A 128 -11.89 23.15 -5.79
CA ILE A 128 -12.66 21.95 -6.17
C ILE A 128 -12.08 21.35 -7.45
N ASP A 129 -11.91 22.16 -8.49
CA ASP A 129 -11.39 21.73 -9.78
C ASP A 129 -9.99 21.10 -9.65
N LEU A 130 -9.12 21.70 -8.83
CA LEU A 130 -7.78 21.14 -8.54
C LEU A 130 -7.85 19.80 -7.81
N ILE A 131 -8.76 19.63 -6.84
CA ILE A 131 -8.96 18.39 -6.11
C ILE A 131 -9.43 17.30 -7.06
N GLU A 132 -10.48 17.55 -7.84
CA GLU A 132 -11.07 16.58 -8.76
C GLU A 132 -10.09 16.17 -9.87
N LEU A 133 -9.45 17.13 -10.52
CA LEU A 133 -8.48 16.89 -11.60
C LEU A 133 -7.26 16.08 -11.11
N ASN A 134 -6.87 16.25 -9.86
CA ASN A 134 -5.64 15.63 -9.33
C ASN A 134 -5.91 14.50 -8.32
N ALA A 135 -7.15 14.08 -8.14
CA ALA A 135 -7.55 13.09 -7.14
C ALA A 135 -6.70 11.81 -7.20
N ALA A 136 -6.59 11.19 -8.38
CA ALA A 136 -5.82 9.96 -8.57
C ALA A 136 -4.34 10.14 -8.23
N THR A 137 -3.74 11.27 -8.59
CA THR A 137 -2.33 11.59 -8.28
C THR A 137 -2.11 11.80 -6.79
N LEU A 138 -3.00 12.52 -6.12
CA LEU A 138 -2.96 12.74 -4.67
C LEU A 138 -3.08 11.41 -3.91
N VAL A 139 -4.09 10.60 -4.27
CA VAL A 139 -4.30 9.26 -3.67
C VAL A 139 -3.07 8.38 -3.87
N SER A 140 -2.58 8.25 -5.10
CA SER A 140 -1.41 7.44 -5.44
C SER A 140 -0.17 7.92 -4.68
N SER A 141 0.04 9.23 -4.60
CA SER A 141 1.16 9.86 -3.91
C SER A 141 1.17 9.52 -2.41
N PHE A 142 0.04 9.69 -1.71
CA PHE A 142 -0.06 9.36 -0.29
C PHE A 142 -0.02 7.85 -0.04
N LYS A 143 -0.74 7.03 -0.83
CA LYS A 143 -0.71 5.56 -0.72
C LYS A 143 0.70 4.99 -0.90
N SER A 144 1.50 5.54 -1.81
CA SER A 144 2.90 5.13 -1.98
C SER A 144 3.71 5.27 -0.68
N LEU A 145 3.50 6.34 0.12
CA LEU A 145 4.15 6.50 1.41
C LEU A 145 3.59 5.52 2.45
N GLU A 146 2.27 5.32 2.45
CA GLU A 146 1.61 4.38 3.38
C GLU A 146 2.09 2.94 3.16
N PHE A 147 2.25 2.48 1.90
CA PHE A 147 2.83 1.17 1.59
C PHE A 147 4.27 1.04 2.12
N LYS A 148 5.10 2.08 1.93
CA LYS A 148 6.47 2.09 2.45
C LYS A 148 6.50 2.03 3.98
N GLU A 149 5.62 2.77 4.64
CA GLU A 149 5.52 2.74 6.10
C GLU A 149 4.97 1.40 6.61
N LYS A 150 3.98 0.82 5.95
CA LYS A 150 3.46 -0.50 6.31
C LYS A 150 4.54 -1.57 6.15
N GLN A 151 5.31 -1.54 5.05
CA GLN A 151 6.43 -2.45 4.84
C GLN A 151 7.51 -2.26 5.91
N ARG A 152 7.87 -1.01 6.24
CA ARG A 152 8.82 -0.72 7.33
C ARG A 152 8.37 -1.28 8.69
N ARG A 153 7.06 -1.29 8.95
CA ARG A 153 6.50 -1.92 10.17
C ARG A 153 6.58 -3.44 10.11
N ILE A 154 6.33 -4.03 8.96
CA ILE A 154 6.48 -5.47 8.70
C ILE A 154 7.95 -5.89 8.89
N ASP A 155 8.89 -5.11 8.37
CA ASP A 155 10.33 -5.40 8.40
C ASP A 155 10.94 -5.41 9.82
N LYS A 156 10.22 -4.95 10.83
CA LYS A 156 10.69 -5.01 12.23
C LYS A 156 10.80 -6.43 12.79
N ALA A 157 10.00 -7.37 12.27
CA ALA A 157 10.02 -8.75 12.67
C ALA A 157 9.60 -9.63 11.48
N LEU A 158 10.56 -10.03 10.65
CA LEU A 158 10.33 -10.81 9.44
C LEU A 158 10.20 -12.30 9.73
N PHE A 159 9.31 -12.95 8.97
CA PHE A 159 9.27 -14.40 8.85
C PHE A 159 10.48 -14.90 8.04
N ASN A 160 10.97 -16.09 8.35
CA ASN A 160 12.00 -16.74 7.52
C ASN A 160 11.35 -17.34 6.26
N THR A 161 11.56 -16.70 5.13
CA THR A 161 10.93 -17.03 3.84
C THR A 161 11.75 -18.01 2.97
N SER A 162 12.91 -18.50 3.44
CA SER A 162 13.84 -19.29 2.65
C SER A 162 13.19 -20.49 1.95
N ARG A 163 12.24 -21.19 2.59
CA ARG A 163 11.52 -22.32 1.98
C ARG A 163 10.65 -21.88 0.80
N ILE A 164 9.93 -20.77 0.95
CA ILE A 164 9.07 -20.19 -0.10
C ILE A 164 9.95 -19.70 -1.25
N GLU A 165 11.04 -19.00 -0.92
CA GLU A 165 11.98 -18.44 -1.90
C GLU A 165 12.62 -19.55 -2.74
N THR A 166 13.07 -20.63 -2.11
CA THR A 166 13.65 -21.78 -2.81
C THR A 166 12.63 -22.50 -3.69
N ALA A 167 11.41 -22.74 -3.18
CA ALA A 167 10.38 -23.48 -3.91
C ALA A 167 9.79 -22.69 -5.08
N LEU A 168 9.57 -21.37 -4.87
CA LEU A 168 8.89 -20.53 -5.85
C LEU A 168 9.85 -19.59 -6.63
N ASN A 169 11.15 -19.60 -6.36
CA ASN A 169 12.15 -18.73 -6.97
C ASN A 169 11.73 -17.25 -7.00
N ILE A 170 11.29 -16.75 -5.84
CA ILE A 170 10.88 -15.36 -5.59
C ILE A 170 11.48 -14.88 -4.28
N LYS A 171 11.49 -13.57 -4.07
CA LYS A 171 11.63 -12.98 -2.72
C LYS A 171 10.30 -12.41 -2.28
N ILE A 172 9.98 -12.52 -0.99
CA ILE A 172 8.79 -11.93 -0.37
C ILE A 172 9.11 -11.55 1.07
N ARG A 173 8.49 -10.47 1.57
CA ARG A 173 8.66 -10.01 2.95
C ARG A 173 7.32 -9.91 3.66
N PHE A 174 7.16 -10.67 4.72
CA PHE A 174 6.00 -10.61 5.63
C PHE A 174 6.40 -10.84 7.08
N SER A 175 5.52 -10.45 7.99
CA SER A 175 5.79 -10.48 9.42
C SER A 175 5.82 -11.90 9.99
N SER A 176 6.64 -12.12 11.02
CA SER A 176 6.74 -13.36 11.79
C SER A 176 5.47 -13.75 12.55
N VAL A 177 4.44 -12.88 12.60
CA VAL A 177 3.12 -13.22 13.15
C VAL A 177 2.30 -14.13 12.21
N TYR A 178 2.76 -14.32 10.98
CA TYR A 178 2.19 -15.27 10.03
C TYR A 178 2.86 -16.63 10.15
N ARG A 179 2.16 -17.67 9.72
CA ARG A 179 2.68 -19.03 9.64
C ARG A 179 2.33 -19.67 8.29
N ILE A 180 3.06 -20.66 7.86
CA ILE A 180 2.67 -21.49 6.72
C ILE A 180 1.58 -22.45 7.23
N ALA A 181 0.36 -22.27 6.72
CA ALA A 181 -0.79 -23.10 7.08
C ALA A 181 -0.85 -24.38 6.21
N LYS A 182 -0.41 -24.27 4.94
CA LYS A 182 -0.34 -25.39 4.01
C LYS A 182 0.77 -25.15 2.98
N GLU A 183 1.48 -26.23 2.63
CA GLU A 183 2.53 -26.24 1.63
C GLU A 183 2.37 -27.48 0.75
N LYS A 184 2.48 -27.27 -0.53
CA LYS A 184 2.52 -28.31 -1.59
C LYS A 184 3.43 -27.78 -2.68
N GLU A 185 4.28 -28.58 -3.29
CA GLU A 185 5.17 -28.20 -4.39
C GLU A 185 5.22 -26.69 -4.76
N ASP A 186 4.33 -26.26 -5.64
CA ASP A 186 4.22 -24.89 -6.14
C ASP A 186 3.13 -24.04 -5.44
N PHE A 187 2.63 -24.46 -4.28
CA PHE A 187 1.54 -23.81 -3.57
C PHE A 187 1.89 -23.58 -2.10
N PHE A 188 1.73 -22.33 -1.63
CA PHE A 188 1.84 -21.96 -0.23
C PHE A 188 0.58 -21.22 0.23
N TRP A 189 0.04 -21.63 1.38
CA TRP A 189 -0.96 -20.88 2.12
C TRP A 189 -0.34 -20.36 3.41
N ILE A 190 -0.21 -19.03 3.49
CA ILE A 190 0.35 -18.30 4.61
C ILE A 190 -0.83 -17.66 5.36
N ARG A 191 -0.87 -17.80 6.68
CA ARG A 191 -2.03 -17.37 7.47
C ARG A 191 -1.60 -16.68 8.76
N ARG A 192 -2.37 -15.66 9.13
CA ARG A 192 -2.38 -15.03 10.45
C ARG A 192 -3.80 -15.07 11.01
N ASP A 193 -3.98 -15.66 12.19
CA ASP A 193 -5.25 -15.63 12.91
C ASP A 193 -5.36 -14.32 13.71
N THR A 194 -6.55 -13.74 13.77
CA THR A 194 -6.94 -12.60 14.62
C THR A 194 -7.93 -13.08 15.67
N LYS A 195 -8.41 -12.18 16.53
CA LYS A 195 -9.42 -12.55 17.54
C LYS A 195 -10.73 -13.05 16.92
N THR A 196 -11.12 -12.49 15.77
CA THR A 196 -12.43 -12.68 15.15
C THR A 196 -12.36 -13.28 13.74
N GLY A 197 -11.14 -13.50 13.21
CA GLY A 197 -11.00 -13.96 11.84
C GLY A 197 -9.57 -14.31 11.45
N SER A 198 -9.25 -14.13 10.17
CA SER A 198 -7.90 -14.43 9.66
C SER A 198 -7.55 -13.62 8.42
N LEU A 199 -6.25 -13.33 8.28
CA LEU A 199 -5.64 -12.83 7.06
C LEU A 199 -4.90 -13.98 6.40
N ASN A 200 -5.04 -14.11 5.10
CA ASN A 200 -4.53 -15.23 4.34
C ASN A 200 -3.85 -14.75 3.07
N LEU A 201 -2.73 -15.37 2.72
CA LEU A 201 -1.99 -15.14 1.50
C LEU A 201 -1.72 -16.49 0.83
N LEU A 202 -2.15 -16.64 -0.42
CA LEU A 202 -1.84 -17.76 -1.28
C LEU A 202 -0.77 -17.35 -2.28
N LEU A 203 0.21 -18.21 -2.48
CA LEU A 203 1.25 -18.06 -3.50
C LEU A 203 1.27 -19.35 -4.32
N TYR A 204 1.17 -19.23 -5.65
CA TYR A 204 1.17 -20.41 -6.52
C TYR A 204 1.55 -20.08 -7.96
N ASN A 205 1.89 -21.12 -8.70
CA ASN A 205 2.24 -21.05 -10.11
C ASN A 205 1.09 -21.56 -10.99
N LEU A 206 0.95 -20.96 -12.17
CA LEU A 206 0.10 -21.46 -13.25
C LEU A 206 0.94 -21.62 -14.52
N PRO A 207 0.57 -22.54 -15.42
CA PRO A 207 1.22 -22.68 -16.70
C PRO A 207 1.13 -21.37 -17.51
N ILE A 208 2.24 -20.99 -18.14
CA ILE A 208 2.25 -19.87 -19.08
C ILE A 208 1.49 -20.24 -20.34
N GLN A 209 0.68 -19.33 -20.83
CA GLN A 209 0.02 -19.45 -22.12
C GLN A 209 -0.18 -18.06 -22.74
N ASN A 210 -0.47 -18.02 -24.03
CA ASN A 210 -0.80 -16.80 -24.73
C ASN A 210 -2.31 -16.49 -24.58
N PHE A 211 -2.64 -15.23 -24.45
CA PHE A 211 -4.02 -14.75 -24.38
C PHE A 211 -4.27 -13.77 -25.52
N GLU A 212 -5.44 -13.89 -26.15
CA GLU A 212 -5.85 -13.04 -27.28
C GLU A 212 -6.26 -11.64 -26.78
N SER A 213 -6.70 -11.52 -25.53
CA SER A 213 -7.13 -10.25 -24.93
C SER A 213 -6.93 -10.24 -23.41
N THR A 214 -7.04 -9.04 -22.83
CA THR A 214 -7.06 -8.89 -21.36
C THR A 214 -8.25 -9.60 -20.72
N ASP A 215 -9.40 -9.62 -21.37
CA ASP A 215 -10.61 -10.31 -20.88
C ASP A 215 -10.39 -11.83 -20.83
N ALA A 216 -9.83 -12.41 -21.90
CA ALA A 216 -9.48 -13.84 -21.91
C ALA A 216 -8.46 -14.19 -20.79
N PHE A 217 -7.50 -13.29 -20.51
CA PHE A 217 -6.57 -13.45 -19.41
C PHE A 217 -7.30 -13.36 -18.05
N SER A 218 -8.14 -12.38 -17.85
CA SER A 218 -8.93 -12.21 -16.61
C SER A 218 -9.81 -13.42 -16.32
N ASP A 219 -10.52 -13.91 -17.31
CA ASP A 219 -11.35 -15.12 -17.22
C ASP A 219 -10.54 -16.37 -16.87
N TYR A 220 -9.36 -16.51 -17.47
CA TYR A 220 -8.47 -17.61 -17.15
C TYR A 220 -8.00 -17.53 -15.69
N VAL A 221 -7.54 -16.38 -15.23
CA VAL A 221 -7.10 -16.16 -13.85
C VAL A 221 -8.21 -16.51 -12.87
N MET A 222 -9.45 -16.05 -13.12
CA MET A 222 -10.59 -16.33 -12.25
C MET A 222 -10.93 -17.81 -12.18
N ARG A 223 -11.02 -18.51 -13.33
CA ARG A 223 -11.27 -19.96 -13.36
C ARG A 223 -10.19 -20.75 -12.65
N LYS A 224 -8.90 -20.38 -12.84
CA LYS A 224 -7.79 -21.06 -12.17
C LYS A 224 -7.76 -20.76 -10.68
N ARG A 225 -8.05 -19.53 -10.29
CA ARG A 225 -8.21 -19.12 -8.89
C ARG A 225 -9.23 -20.00 -8.17
N ASP A 226 -10.43 -20.17 -8.74
CA ASP A 226 -11.49 -20.99 -8.14
C ASP A 226 -11.11 -22.46 -8.08
N SER A 227 -10.43 -22.99 -9.11
CA SER A 227 -9.90 -24.36 -9.10
C SER A 227 -8.89 -24.59 -7.98
N ILE A 228 -7.93 -23.68 -7.80
CA ILE A 228 -6.93 -23.72 -6.72
C ILE A 228 -7.60 -23.57 -5.35
N ALA A 229 -8.52 -22.63 -5.21
CA ALA A 229 -9.25 -22.40 -3.97
C ALA A 229 -10.07 -23.65 -3.57
N LYS A 230 -10.78 -24.28 -4.51
CA LYS A 230 -11.50 -25.53 -4.29
C LYS A 230 -10.60 -26.66 -3.82
N GLN A 231 -9.40 -26.75 -4.37
CA GLN A 231 -8.46 -27.83 -4.04
C GLN A 231 -7.78 -27.62 -2.68
N PHE A 232 -7.45 -26.38 -2.32
CA PHE A 232 -6.55 -26.11 -1.22
C PHE A 232 -7.15 -25.36 -0.03
N VAL A 233 -8.29 -24.67 -0.20
CA VAL A 233 -8.95 -23.86 0.83
C VAL A 233 -10.31 -24.47 1.19
N PRO A 234 -10.34 -25.46 2.11
CA PRO A 234 -11.59 -26.07 2.53
C PRO A 234 -12.42 -25.11 3.38
N GLY A 235 -13.72 -25.32 3.36
CA GLY A 235 -14.64 -24.70 4.30
C GLY A 235 -14.71 -25.44 5.65
N PRO A 236 -15.60 -24.99 6.54
CA PRO A 236 -15.74 -25.56 7.89
C PRO A 236 -16.33 -26.97 7.90
N LEU A 237 -17.09 -27.35 6.90
CA LEU A 237 -17.71 -28.68 6.80
C LEU A 237 -17.08 -29.50 5.68
N LYS A 238 -17.16 -30.82 5.80
CA LYS A 238 -16.64 -31.74 4.78
C LYS A 238 -17.34 -31.51 3.44
N GLY A 239 -16.55 -31.24 2.40
CA GLY A 239 -17.05 -30.96 1.05
C GLY A 239 -17.19 -29.47 0.73
N ASN A 240 -17.22 -28.59 1.73
CA ASN A 240 -17.19 -27.15 1.48
C ASN A 240 -15.82 -26.70 0.95
N TYR A 241 -15.81 -25.68 0.11
CA TYR A 241 -14.59 -25.09 -0.47
C TYR A 241 -14.79 -23.62 -0.80
N MET A 242 -13.69 -22.89 -0.93
CA MET A 242 -13.72 -21.49 -1.33
C MET A 242 -13.91 -21.34 -2.85
N THR A 243 -14.73 -20.39 -3.24
CA THR A 243 -14.97 -19.97 -4.63
C THR A 243 -15.18 -18.46 -4.70
N THR A 244 -15.32 -17.90 -5.90
CA THR A 244 -15.67 -16.49 -6.09
C THR A 244 -17.16 -16.28 -5.86
N GLU A 245 -17.53 -15.15 -5.23
CA GLU A 245 -18.92 -14.71 -5.12
C GLU A 245 -19.38 -14.13 -6.46
N THR A 246 -20.26 -14.84 -7.14
CA THR A 246 -20.73 -14.49 -8.50
C THR A 246 -21.68 -13.30 -8.54
N ALA A 247 -22.33 -12.98 -7.42
CA ALA A 247 -23.21 -11.81 -7.32
C ALA A 247 -22.43 -10.48 -7.26
N TYR A 248 -21.12 -10.55 -7.09
CA TYR A 248 -20.24 -9.37 -7.05
C TYR A 248 -19.36 -9.34 -8.31
N THR A 249 -19.49 -8.27 -9.13
CA THR A 249 -18.69 -8.12 -10.35
C THR A 249 -17.21 -7.87 -9.99
N PRO A 250 -16.27 -8.72 -10.43
CA PRO A 250 -14.85 -8.51 -10.18
C PRO A 250 -14.34 -7.23 -10.87
N PHE A 251 -13.45 -6.53 -10.19
CA PHE A 251 -12.73 -5.38 -10.73
C PHE A 251 -11.34 -5.81 -11.19
N PHE A 252 -10.97 -5.46 -12.43
CA PHE A 252 -9.67 -5.77 -13.03
C PHE A 252 -8.92 -4.51 -13.42
N VAL A 253 -7.61 -4.47 -13.14
CA VAL A 253 -6.73 -3.38 -13.58
C VAL A 253 -5.29 -3.89 -13.78
N LEU A 254 -4.60 -3.39 -14.81
CA LEU A 254 -3.16 -3.61 -14.94
C LEU A 254 -2.42 -2.67 -13.99
N ARG A 255 -1.51 -3.25 -13.22
CA ARG A 255 -0.76 -2.55 -12.18
C ARG A 255 0.73 -2.82 -12.28
N ASP A 256 1.53 -1.77 -12.30
CA ASP A 256 2.98 -1.93 -12.21
C ASP A 256 3.39 -2.29 -10.78
N MET A 257 4.12 -3.39 -10.66
CA MET A 257 4.66 -3.91 -9.41
C MET A 257 6.17 -4.12 -9.58
N SER A 258 6.97 -3.30 -8.92
CA SER A 258 8.45 -3.39 -9.00
C SER A 258 8.93 -3.44 -10.46
N ASN A 259 9.20 -4.64 -11.00
CA ASN A 259 9.73 -4.85 -12.34
C ASN A 259 8.78 -5.61 -13.28
N VAL A 260 7.53 -5.81 -12.89
CA VAL A 260 6.54 -6.55 -13.68
C VAL A 260 5.20 -5.82 -13.68
N THR A 261 4.45 -5.96 -14.78
CA THR A 261 3.04 -5.54 -14.82
C THR A 261 2.17 -6.73 -14.46
N ALA A 262 1.37 -6.59 -13.42
CA ALA A 262 0.44 -7.61 -12.92
C ALA A 262 -1.01 -7.25 -13.27
N LEU A 263 -1.83 -8.26 -13.54
CA LEU A 263 -3.27 -8.14 -13.48
C LEU A 263 -3.68 -8.14 -12.00
N GLU A 264 -4.15 -7.02 -11.50
CA GLU A 264 -4.79 -6.91 -10.19
C GLU A 264 -6.28 -7.22 -10.35
N THR A 265 -6.77 -8.18 -9.57
CA THR A 265 -8.18 -8.52 -9.49
C THR A 265 -8.68 -8.31 -8.07
N ARG A 266 -9.80 -7.60 -7.91
CA ARG A 266 -10.49 -7.43 -6.62
C ARG A 266 -11.90 -7.94 -6.72
N SER A 267 -12.31 -8.78 -5.76
CA SER A 267 -13.68 -9.29 -5.66
C SER A 267 -13.94 -9.86 -4.27
N LEU A 268 -15.05 -10.56 -4.14
CA LEU A 268 -15.43 -11.28 -2.92
C LEU A 268 -15.30 -12.79 -3.14
N TRP A 269 -14.82 -13.48 -2.12
CA TRP A 269 -14.85 -14.93 -2.01
C TRP A 269 -16.00 -15.36 -1.11
N LYS A 270 -16.50 -16.55 -1.31
CA LYS A 270 -17.41 -17.26 -0.40
C LYS A 270 -16.95 -18.70 -0.19
N ILE A 271 -17.43 -19.32 0.86
CA ILE A 271 -17.41 -20.78 1.01
C ILE A 271 -18.72 -21.33 0.47
N GLU A 272 -18.65 -22.27 -0.46
CA GLU A 272 -19.83 -22.96 -0.99
C GLU A 272 -20.54 -23.72 0.14
N ASP A 273 -21.86 -23.56 0.21
CA ASP A 273 -22.74 -24.13 1.24
C ASP A 273 -22.37 -23.69 2.69
N ALA A 274 -21.84 -22.47 2.88
CA ALA A 274 -21.58 -21.90 4.21
C ALA A 274 -21.71 -20.38 4.21
N PHE A 275 -22.08 -19.82 5.37
CA PHE A 275 -22.18 -18.36 5.57
C PHE A 275 -20.81 -17.73 5.88
N MET A 276 -19.84 -17.95 5.00
CA MET A 276 -18.50 -17.37 5.13
C MET A 276 -18.12 -16.71 3.81
N SER A 277 -17.80 -15.43 3.87
CA SER A 277 -17.34 -14.63 2.73
C SER A 277 -16.41 -13.52 3.18
N GLY A 278 -15.75 -12.88 2.21
CA GLY A 278 -14.90 -11.72 2.44
C GLY A 278 -14.24 -11.22 1.18
N PRO A 279 -13.43 -10.15 1.28
CA PRO A 279 -12.72 -9.62 0.14
C PRO A 279 -11.47 -10.45 -0.19
N PHE A 280 -11.10 -10.42 -1.47
CA PHE A 280 -9.77 -10.83 -1.93
C PHE A 280 -9.18 -9.82 -2.90
N VAL A 281 -7.87 -9.79 -2.96
CA VAL A 281 -7.07 -9.17 -4.01
C VAL A 281 -6.08 -10.18 -4.56
N ASN A 282 -6.03 -10.29 -5.87
CA ASN A 282 -5.17 -11.22 -6.59
C ASN A 282 -4.25 -10.44 -7.52
N PHE A 283 -2.95 -10.74 -7.51
CA PHE A 283 -1.98 -10.26 -8.49
C PHE A 283 -1.48 -11.44 -9.31
N CYS A 284 -1.73 -11.41 -10.61
CA CYS A 284 -1.21 -12.40 -11.55
C CYS A 284 -0.29 -11.73 -12.55
N PHE A 285 0.94 -12.20 -12.70
CA PHE A 285 1.90 -11.67 -13.66
C PHE A 285 2.71 -12.75 -14.39
N VAL A 286 3.23 -12.37 -15.54
CA VAL A 286 4.10 -13.24 -16.35
C VAL A 286 5.51 -13.21 -15.76
N ASP A 287 5.94 -14.33 -15.22
CA ASP A 287 7.33 -14.58 -14.83
C ASP A 287 8.07 -15.23 -16.02
N LYS A 288 8.71 -14.38 -16.82
CA LYS A 288 9.45 -14.82 -18.02
C LYS A 288 10.66 -15.66 -17.66
N THR A 289 11.33 -15.37 -16.54
CA THR A 289 12.54 -16.06 -16.09
C THR A 289 12.23 -17.54 -15.81
N ASN A 290 11.14 -17.79 -15.10
CA ASN A 290 10.74 -19.15 -14.71
C ASN A 290 9.66 -19.75 -15.63
N ARG A 291 9.29 -19.07 -16.72
CA ARG A 291 8.34 -19.50 -17.76
C ARG A 291 6.97 -19.93 -17.19
N ARG A 292 6.39 -19.08 -16.35
CA ARG A 292 5.12 -19.35 -15.66
C ARG A 292 4.29 -18.08 -15.51
N LEU A 293 3.03 -18.22 -15.13
CA LEU A 293 2.26 -17.18 -14.48
C LEU A 293 2.42 -17.34 -12.97
N PHE A 294 2.84 -16.30 -12.29
CA PHE A 294 2.92 -16.29 -10.84
C PHE A 294 1.70 -15.59 -10.27
N VAL A 295 1.11 -16.19 -9.24
CA VAL A 295 -0.07 -15.64 -8.57
C VAL A 295 0.19 -15.46 -7.09
N ALA A 296 -0.12 -14.26 -6.61
CA ALA A 296 -0.23 -13.94 -5.19
C ALA A 296 -1.65 -13.45 -4.90
N GLU A 297 -2.35 -14.11 -3.98
CA GLU A 297 -3.73 -13.75 -3.60
C GLU A 297 -3.81 -13.52 -2.10
N GLY A 298 -4.24 -12.32 -1.70
CA GLY A 298 -4.58 -12.01 -0.33
C GLY A 298 -6.09 -12.03 -0.11
N PHE A 299 -6.57 -12.75 0.91
CA PHE A 299 -7.97 -12.75 1.29
C PHE A 299 -8.17 -12.66 2.80
N VAL A 300 -9.29 -12.08 3.23
CA VAL A 300 -9.61 -11.82 4.62
C VAL A 300 -10.94 -12.42 5.01
N TYR A 301 -10.96 -13.10 6.14
CA TYR A 301 -12.17 -13.42 6.89
C TYR A 301 -12.16 -12.61 8.18
N ALA A 302 -13.04 -11.65 8.30
CA ALA A 302 -13.13 -10.77 9.48
C ALA A 302 -14.59 -10.28 9.64
N PRO A 303 -15.50 -11.16 10.11
CA PRO A 303 -16.88 -10.77 10.33
C PRO A 303 -16.94 -9.63 11.34
N SER A 304 -17.79 -8.63 11.08
CA SER A 304 -18.04 -7.46 11.93
C SER A 304 -16.86 -6.50 12.14
N GLU A 305 -15.78 -6.63 11.36
CA GLU A 305 -14.63 -5.73 11.39
C GLU A 305 -14.41 -5.04 10.02
N SER A 306 -13.80 -3.86 10.03
CA SER A 306 -13.28 -3.20 8.82
C SER A 306 -12.18 -4.03 8.19
N LYS A 307 -12.21 -4.19 6.85
CA LYS A 307 -11.29 -5.06 6.11
C LYS A 307 -10.21 -4.26 5.39
N ARG A 308 -10.38 -2.96 5.20
CA ARG A 308 -9.45 -2.09 4.47
C ARG A 308 -8.00 -2.27 4.92
N ASP A 309 -7.73 -2.11 6.21
CA ASP A 309 -6.35 -2.14 6.70
C ASP A 309 -5.75 -3.55 6.70
N TYR A 310 -6.59 -4.59 6.79
CA TYR A 310 -6.18 -5.98 6.61
C TYR A 310 -5.82 -6.27 5.15
N MET A 311 -6.66 -5.84 4.20
CA MET A 311 -6.37 -5.96 2.77
C MET A 311 -5.13 -5.15 2.39
N PHE A 312 -4.96 -3.96 2.95
CA PHE A 312 -3.78 -3.13 2.74
C PHE A 312 -2.48 -3.78 3.25
N GLU A 313 -2.55 -4.52 4.35
CA GLU A 313 -1.41 -5.32 4.86
C GLU A 313 -1.04 -6.43 3.88
N LEU A 314 -2.01 -7.22 3.43
CA LEU A 314 -1.80 -8.30 2.45
C LEU A 314 -1.26 -7.74 1.12
N GLU A 315 -1.84 -6.66 0.62
CA GLU A 315 -1.37 -5.99 -0.59
C GLU A 315 0.08 -5.48 -0.44
N THR A 316 0.44 -4.94 0.74
CA THR A 316 1.82 -4.52 1.02
C THR A 316 2.79 -5.70 0.94
N MET A 317 2.43 -6.85 1.50
CA MET A 317 3.24 -8.07 1.43
C MET A 317 3.41 -8.54 -0.02
N MET A 318 2.33 -8.59 -0.79
CA MET A 318 2.36 -9.00 -2.20
C MET A 318 3.20 -8.03 -3.06
N ARG A 319 3.14 -6.73 -2.79
CA ARG A 319 3.97 -5.71 -3.46
C ARG A 319 5.47 -5.84 -3.15
N SER A 320 5.85 -6.57 -2.10
CA SER A 320 7.24 -6.87 -1.79
C SER A 320 7.82 -8.02 -2.62
N ILE A 321 6.97 -8.72 -3.41
CA ILE A 321 7.41 -9.84 -4.24
C ILE A 321 8.33 -9.34 -5.36
N SER A 322 9.44 -10.05 -5.53
CA SER A 322 10.33 -9.90 -6.68
C SER A 322 10.78 -11.27 -7.19
N VAL A 323 10.79 -11.45 -8.50
CA VAL A 323 11.30 -12.66 -9.17
C VAL A 323 12.81 -12.70 -9.06
N GLN A 324 13.36 -13.91 -8.86
CA GLN A 324 14.81 -14.18 -8.82
C GLN A 324 15.29 -14.75 -10.14
#